data_54b9a7d494438cb381bfc86307db4a50
#
_entry.id   54b9a7d494438cb381bfc86307db4a50
#
_cell.length_a   1.000
_cell.length_b   1.000
_cell.length_c   1.000
_cell.angle_alpha   90.00
_cell.angle_beta   90.00
_cell.angle_gamma   90.00
#
_symmetry.space_group_name_H-M   'P 1'
#
loop_
_entity.id
_entity.type
_entity.pdbx_description
1 polymer ?
#
loop_
_entity_poly.entity_id
_entity_poly.type
_entity_poly.pdbx_seq_one_letter_code
_entity_poly.pdbx_strand_id
1 'polypeptide(L)'
;MQNPFVFFVKSFVCVALLLFTSNLIAQKTKYKIDATLDSEERLIFVKQKIIFTNPDTEKLNVLFLQDWINAYKNTQTPLAKRFAEDFSRSFYSSAKSKLGFTVLDTVHSPSNPLVWKRLEDQPDIIKITLPEYLAPGATTTLTLNYTIKIPDSKFTRMGINDSGKVYLNHWNIVVAPFRKGKWQLQSNLNLEDYSGPASDYELSWHYPNKYHLTSNLIETKNNEVDSLKHTHFSDVDRIQADFVFDTSNRFLTIPLDNGKVVVTDLLPPSSGSVDLKATIERVVKYADTLFTPFPNQKILILKSSYDKNPFYGLSQLQTEVRISKNKTLNLKFFSDTFFYEIKLLKAYFGRYINQTLAIDKREEHWVIGGLHTYAMIKYIETFYPDQKFLGKLAEFKILNLTLLKKYSVAKLGFNDAYEFIYEFVENSNIHQADKQSKDKLSKFNEKIAGPNHVGVGLRYIEAYQNNDWLPSKLKEYLNFKGKLDFETLLRTEDEDLDWFFDLYLKERKSFDLKIKEFQKTTDSIRFKVVSRDRSE
;
A
#
# COMPACT_ATOMS: atom_id res chain seq x y z
N MET A 1 27.47 42.21 40.66
CA MET A 1 28.49 41.38 40.00
C MET A 1 28.07 39.92 40.13
N GLN A 2 27.55 39.33 39.06
CA GLN A 2 27.18 37.91 39.07
C GLN A 2 28.45 37.06 38.90
N ASN A 3 28.58 36.06 39.74
CA ASN A 3 29.76 35.22 39.86
C ASN A 3 29.96 34.41 38.55
N PRO A 4 31.07 34.64 37.80
CA PRO A 4 31.28 33.97 36.49
C PRO A 4 31.38 32.44 36.59
N PHE A 5 31.63 31.89 37.76
CA PHE A 5 31.67 30.45 38.03
C PHE A 5 30.27 29.80 37.92
N VAL A 6 29.20 30.49 38.35
CA VAL A 6 27.83 30.00 38.28
C VAL A 6 27.32 29.99 36.82
N PHE A 7 27.80 30.93 36.00
CA PHE A 7 27.44 30.95 34.57
C PHE A 7 28.14 29.82 33.82
N PHE A 8 29.38 29.52 34.14
CA PHE A 8 30.15 28.42 33.52
C PHE A 8 29.55 27.06 33.87
N VAL A 9 29.13 26.84 35.12
CA VAL A 9 28.49 25.57 35.55
C VAL A 9 27.14 25.40 34.92
N LYS A 10 26.29 26.45 34.80
CA LYS A 10 25.00 26.38 34.11
C LYS A 10 25.15 26.12 32.62
N SER A 11 26.14 26.75 31.96
CA SER A 11 26.41 26.50 30.53
C SER A 11 26.96 25.07 30.31
N PHE A 12 27.79 24.57 31.21
CA PHE A 12 28.31 23.20 31.10
C PHE A 12 27.23 22.13 31.34
N VAL A 13 26.30 22.37 32.27
CA VAL A 13 25.13 21.50 32.52
C VAL A 13 24.16 21.55 31.34
N CYS A 14 23.91 22.71 30.72
CA CYS A 14 23.11 22.79 29.51
C CYS A 14 23.76 22.11 28.30
N VAL A 15 25.07 22.24 28.12
CA VAL A 15 25.82 21.54 27.06
C VAL A 15 25.86 20.03 27.32
N ALA A 16 26.06 19.60 28.58
CA ALA A 16 25.99 18.19 28.95
C ALA A 16 24.57 17.61 28.76
N LEU A 17 23.52 18.35 29.13
CA LEU A 17 22.14 17.96 28.84
C LEU A 17 21.84 17.91 27.32
N LEU A 18 22.37 18.84 26.54
CA LEU A 18 22.26 18.80 25.07
C LEU A 18 23.07 17.65 24.44
N LEU A 19 24.19 17.25 25.03
CA LEU A 19 24.93 16.08 24.59
C LEU A 19 24.28 14.75 24.99
N PHE A 20 23.51 14.73 26.08
CA PHE A 20 22.71 13.55 26.44
C PHE A 20 21.38 13.44 25.66
N THR A 21 20.90 14.51 25.01
CA THR A 21 19.79 14.43 24.06
C THR A 21 20.23 14.01 22.64
N SER A 22 21.53 13.77 22.46
CA SER A 22 22.07 13.26 21.21
C SER A 22 21.57 11.83 20.97
N ASN A 23 20.56 11.76 20.10
CA ASN A 23 20.29 10.59 19.28
C ASN A 23 20.02 9.25 20.01
N LEU A 24 18.93 9.15 20.75
CA LEU A 24 18.14 7.95 20.72
C LEU A 24 17.52 7.83 19.29
N ILE A 25 18.38 7.65 18.29
CA ILE A 25 17.94 7.06 17.02
C ILE A 25 17.51 5.65 17.44
N ALA A 26 16.22 5.43 17.59
CA ALA A 26 15.69 4.11 17.88
C ALA A 26 16.31 3.15 16.87
N GLN A 27 17.18 2.26 17.33
CA GLN A 27 17.89 1.32 16.47
C GLN A 27 16.83 0.47 15.77
N LYS A 28 16.80 0.52 14.43
CA LYS A 28 15.81 -0.20 13.63
C LYS A 28 16.00 -1.70 13.78
N THR A 29 14.92 -2.43 13.68
CA THR A 29 14.99 -3.89 13.59
C THR A 29 15.79 -4.28 12.35
N LYS A 30 16.72 -5.22 12.51
CA LYS A 30 17.52 -5.75 11.41
C LYS A 30 17.24 -7.24 11.22
N TYR A 31 16.99 -7.61 9.97
CA TYR A 31 16.77 -8.99 9.54
C TYR A 31 17.98 -9.47 8.75
N LYS A 32 18.61 -10.58 9.21
CA LYS A 32 19.62 -11.31 8.45
C LYS A 32 19.02 -12.66 8.10
N ILE A 33 18.89 -12.94 6.81
CA ILE A 33 18.14 -14.09 6.31
C ILE A 33 19.01 -14.87 5.31
N ASP A 34 19.09 -16.19 5.50
CA ASP A 34 19.62 -17.14 4.55
C ASP A 34 18.49 -18.07 4.15
N ALA A 35 18.14 -18.10 2.87
CA ALA A 35 16.97 -18.79 2.36
C ALA A 35 17.29 -19.62 1.12
N THR A 36 16.78 -20.86 1.08
CA THR A 36 16.92 -21.78 -0.05
C THR A 36 15.54 -22.11 -0.61
N LEU A 37 15.35 -21.87 -1.92
CA LEU A 37 14.11 -22.22 -2.63
C LEU A 37 14.21 -23.61 -3.24
N ASP A 38 13.35 -24.53 -2.81
CA ASP A 38 12.99 -25.74 -3.51
C ASP A 38 11.65 -25.52 -4.22
N SER A 39 11.72 -25.24 -5.51
CA SER A 39 10.52 -24.94 -6.30
C SER A 39 9.68 -26.16 -6.66
N GLU A 40 10.27 -27.37 -6.65
CA GLU A 40 9.59 -28.63 -6.99
C GLU A 40 8.71 -29.07 -5.83
N GLU A 41 9.29 -29.07 -4.62
CA GLU A 41 8.56 -29.36 -3.39
C GLU A 41 7.75 -28.16 -2.88
N ARG A 42 7.88 -26.98 -3.49
CA ARG A 42 7.24 -25.72 -3.06
C ARG A 42 7.64 -25.35 -1.63
N LEU A 43 8.92 -25.50 -1.30
CA LEU A 43 9.46 -25.22 0.03
C LEU A 43 10.46 -24.06 -0.01
N ILE A 44 10.56 -23.36 1.10
CA ILE A 44 11.66 -22.44 1.38
C ILE A 44 12.23 -22.83 2.75
N PHE A 45 13.51 -23.17 2.78
CA PHE A 45 14.26 -23.40 4.02
C PHE A 45 14.88 -22.09 4.45
N VAL A 46 14.67 -21.67 5.70
CA VAL A 46 15.07 -20.35 6.18
C VAL A 46 15.84 -20.43 7.49
N LYS A 47 17.00 -19.78 7.51
CA LYS A 47 17.72 -19.41 8.73
C LYS A 47 17.64 -17.90 8.88
N GLN A 48 17.03 -17.43 9.95
CA GLN A 48 16.80 -16.01 10.14
C GLN A 48 17.31 -15.53 11.50
N LYS A 49 18.03 -14.41 11.49
CA LYS A 49 18.42 -13.68 12.69
C LYS A 49 17.68 -12.36 12.72
N ILE A 50 16.98 -12.10 13.83
CA ILE A 50 16.27 -10.86 14.10
C ILE A 50 17.02 -10.12 15.19
N ILE A 51 17.48 -8.91 14.93
CA ILE A 51 18.08 -8.01 15.90
C ILE A 51 17.04 -6.94 16.20
N PHE A 52 16.48 -6.99 17.41
CA PHE A 52 15.36 -6.14 17.83
C PHE A 52 15.77 -5.27 19.00
N THR A 53 15.49 -3.98 18.90
CA THR A 53 15.69 -3.01 19.99
C THR A 53 14.32 -2.64 20.56
N ASN A 54 14.19 -2.65 21.88
CA ASN A 54 12.95 -2.26 22.54
C ASN A 54 12.64 -0.77 22.26
N PRO A 55 11.57 -0.47 21.52
CA PRO A 55 11.21 0.92 21.20
C PRO A 55 10.35 1.58 22.28
N ASP A 56 9.93 0.83 23.31
CA ASP A 56 9.09 1.31 24.38
C ASP A 56 9.88 2.05 25.46
N THR A 57 9.16 2.81 26.28
CA THR A 57 9.67 3.41 27.52
C THR A 57 9.65 2.42 28.70
N GLU A 58 8.96 1.28 28.55
CA GLU A 58 8.87 0.25 29.55
C GLU A 58 9.63 -1.03 29.16
N LYS A 59 9.85 -1.89 30.14
CA LYS A 59 10.53 -3.18 29.94
C LYS A 59 9.60 -4.16 29.24
N LEU A 60 10.11 -4.88 28.25
CA LEU A 60 9.40 -5.94 27.56
C LEU A 60 9.88 -7.33 28.03
N ASN A 61 8.94 -8.22 28.34
CA ASN A 61 9.22 -9.63 28.64
C ASN A 61 8.62 -10.59 27.61
N VAL A 62 7.88 -10.04 26.65
CA VAL A 62 7.23 -10.77 25.57
C VAL A 62 7.47 -10.05 24.26
N LEU A 63 7.83 -10.81 23.23
CA LEU A 63 7.87 -10.35 21.84
C LEU A 63 6.79 -11.09 21.05
N PHE A 64 6.19 -10.39 20.10
CA PHE A 64 5.29 -11.00 19.13
C PHE A 64 5.88 -10.91 17.74
N LEU A 65 5.77 -12.01 17.00
CA LEU A 65 6.17 -12.08 15.59
C LEU A 65 4.95 -12.35 14.73
N GLN A 66 4.96 -11.81 13.52
CA GLN A 66 3.97 -12.09 12.48
C GLN A 66 4.56 -13.08 11.48
N ASP A 67 3.83 -14.16 11.22
CA ASP A 67 4.13 -15.20 10.26
C ASP A 67 2.92 -15.35 9.32
N TRP A 68 2.80 -14.39 8.40
CA TRP A 68 1.61 -14.28 7.54
C TRP A 68 1.44 -15.44 6.56
N ILE A 69 2.49 -16.23 6.31
CA ILE A 69 2.37 -17.47 5.53
C ILE A 69 1.52 -18.51 6.25
N ASN A 70 1.60 -18.57 7.56
CA ASN A 70 0.82 -19.55 8.32
C ASN A 70 -0.69 -19.28 8.30
N ALA A 71 -1.12 -18.12 7.82
CA ALA A 71 -2.53 -17.80 7.56
C ALA A 71 -3.16 -18.67 6.46
N TYR A 72 -2.36 -19.29 5.57
CA TYR A 72 -2.85 -20.15 4.49
C TYR A 72 -2.98 -21.63 4.88
N LYS A 73 -2.78 -21.96 6.17
CA LYS A 73 -2.63 -23.35 6.64
C LYS A 73 -3.88 -24.21 6.45
N ASN A 74 -5.06 -23.67 6.67
CA ASN A 74 -6.33 -24.41 6.58
C ASN A 74 -7.54 -23.46 6.48
N THR A 75 -8.74 -24.04 6.49
CA THR A 75 -10.02 -23.32 6.38
C THR A 75 -10.48 -22.64 7.68
N GLN A 76 -9.76 -22.79 8.80
CA GLN A 76 -10.12 -22.22 10.11
C GLN A 76 -9.36 -20.94 10.44
N THR A 77 -8.36 -20.60 9.64
CA THR A 77 -7.56 -19.37 9.85
C THR A 77 -8.39 -18.11 9.63
N PRO A 78 -8.02 -16.97 10.26
CA PRO A 78 -8.67 -15.68 10.02
C PRO A 78 -8.74 -15.32 8.53
N LEU A 79 -7.67 -15.59 7.76
CA LEU A 79 -7.65 -15.37 6.31
C LEU A 79 -8.72 -16.18 5.57
N ALA A 80 -8.85 -17.47 5.88
CA ALA A 80 -9.83 -18.33 5.23
C ALA A 80 -11.27 -17.94 5.60
N LYS A 81 -11.50 -17.51 6.83
CA LYS A 81 -12.80 -16.97 7.29
C LYS A 81 -13.14 -15.68 6.54
N ARG A 82 -12.16 -14.75 6.41
CA ARG A 82 -12.35 -13.53 5.62
C ARG A 82 -12.72 -13.80 4.16
N PHE A 83 -12.09 -14.81 3.53
CA PHE A 83 -12.47 -15.24 2.18
C PHE A 83 -13.91 -15.74 2.11
N ALA A 84 -14.38 -16.47 3.12
CA ALA A 84 -15.78 -16.92 3.20
C ALA A 84 -16.75 -15.74 3.36
N GLU A 85 -16.42 -14.75 4.17
CA GLU A 85 -17.19 -13.49 4.32
C GLU A 85 -17.28 -12.72 3.00
N ASP A 86 -16.21 -12.74 2.21
CA ASP A 86 -16.16 -12.16 0.87
C ASP A 86 -16.79 -13.09 -0.21
N PHE A 87 -17.54 -14.11 0.19
CA PHE A 87 -18.20 -15.13 -0.67
C PHE A 87 -17.21 -15.92 -1.56
N SER A 88 -15.94 -15.97 -1.22
CA SER A 88 -14.94 -16.75 -1.94
C SER A 88 -14.80 -18.15 -1.37
N ARG A 89 -14.98 -19.17 -2.22
CA ARG A 89 -14.78 -20.58 -1.85
C ARG A 89 -13.35 -21.07 -2.05
N SER A 90 -12.39 -20.20 -2.36
CA SER A 90 -11.04 -20.58 -2.76
C SER A 90 -10.35 -21.53 -1.78
N PHE A 91 -10.45 -21.28 -0.46
CA PHE A 91 -9.87 -22.17 0.55
C PHE A 91 -10.59 -23.52 0.63
N TYR A 92 -11.91 -23.54 0.57
CA TYR A 92 -12.72 -24.76 0.71
C TYR A 92 -12.66 -25.66 -0.52
N SER A 93 -12.49 -25.08 -1.71
CA SER A 93 -12.41 -25.83 -2.97
C SER A 93 -10.98 -26.24 -3.33
N SER A 94 -9.98 -25.87 -2.55
CA SER A 94 -8.57 -26.16 -2.86
C SER A 94 -8.09 -27.47 -2.27
N ALA A 95 -7.28 -28.20 -3.04
CA ALA A 95 -6.54 -29.33 -2.53
C ALA A 95 -5.56 -28.89 -1.41
N LYS A 96 -5.32 -29.74 -0.42
CA LYS A 96 -4.40 -29.45 0.70
C LYS A 96 -2.98 -29.11 0.23
N SER A 97 -2.52 -29.68 -0.89
CA SER A 97 -1.22 -29.39 -1.50
C SER A 97 -1.05 -27.95 -2.00
N LYS A 98 -2.16 -27.22 -2.18
CA LYS A 98 -2.20 -25.81 -2.61
C LYS A 98 -2.15 -24.82 -1.43
N LEU A 99 -2.37 -25.30 -0.22
CA LEU A 99 -2.28 -24.49 1.01
C LEU A 99 -0.81 -24.22 1.35
N GLY A 100 -0.58 -23.17 2.16
CA GLY A 100 0.74 -22.78 2.65
C GLY A 100 0.77 -22.70 4.17
N PHE A 101 1.93 -22.95 4.75
CA PHE A 101 2.13 -22.87 6.20
C PHE A 101 3.62 -22.76 6.53
N THR A 102 3.92 -22.41 7.76
CA THR A 102 5.28 -22.39 8.30
C THR A 102 5.44 -23.42 9.41
N VAL A 103 6.47 -24.25 9.30
CA VAL A 103 6.97 -25.09 10.39
C VAL A 103 8.14 -24.35 11.04
N LEU A 104 7.96 -23.93 12.29
CA LEU A 104 9.01 -23.27 13.06
C LEU A 104 9.72 -24.33 13.89
N ASP A 105 10.95 -24.65 13.52
CA ASP A 105 11.72 -25.73 14.13
C ASP A 105 12.36 -25.28 15.45
N THR A 106 13.04 -24.13 15.41
CA THR A 106 13.77 -23.62 16.58
C THR A 106 13.69 -22.12 16.72
N VAL A 107 13.66 -21.65 17.96
CA VAL A 107 13.79 -20.24 18.33
C VAL A 107 14.78 -20.13 19.47
N HIS A 108 15.87 -19.40 19.25
CA HIS A 108 16.94 -19.25 20.23
C HIS A 108 17.27 -17.77 20.46
N SER A 109 17.64 -17.44 21.69
CA SER A 109 18.52 -16.29 21.98
C SER A 109 19.98 -16.71 21.77
N PRO A 110 20.96 -15.82 21.84
CA PRO A 110 22.38 -16.19 21.69
C PRO A 110 22.84 -17.31 22.63
N SER A 111 22.22 -17.45 23.80
CA SER A 111 22.67 -18.37 24.85
C SER A 111 21.71 -19.54 25.09
N ASN A 112 20.41 -19.40 24.80
CA ASN A 112 19.40 -20.37 25.21
C ASN A 112 18.27 -20.51 24.21
N PRO A 113 17.63 -21.71 24.12
CA PRO A 113 16.35 -21.86 23.45
C PRO A 113 15.28 -21.02 24.14
N LEU A 114 14.37 -20.46 23.37
CA LEU A 114 13.28 -19.62 23.85
C LEU A 114 11.94 -20.36 23.83
N VAL A 115 11.12 -20.07 24.84
CA VAL A 115 9.74 -20.58 24.89
C VAL A 115 8.88 -19.75 23.95
N TRP A 116 8.21 -20.43 23.04
CA TRP A 116 7.31 -19.79 22.09
C TRP A 116 6.02 -20.58 21.89
N LYS A 117 4.98 -19.89 21.46
CA LYS A 117 3.72 -20.53 21.03
C LYS A 117 3.01 -19.67 20.00
N ARG A 118 2.21 -20.29 19.14
CA ARG A 118 1.25 -19.57 18.29
C ARG A 118 0.01 -19.21 19.08
N LEU A 119 -0.61 -18.07 18.76
CA LEU A 119 -1.91 -17.74 19.36
C LEU A 119 -2.98 -18.67 18.76
N GLU A 120 -3.91 -19.09 19.59
CA GLU A 120 -4.94 -20.07 19.21
C GLU A 120 -5.84 -19.53 18.09
N ASP A 121 -6.37 -18.32 18.26
CA ASP A 121 -7.27 -17.68 17.29
C ASP A 121 -6.53 -17.00 16.14
N GLN A 122 -5.21 -16.79 16.26
CA GLN A 122 -4.35 -16.12 15.30
C GLN A 122 -3.08 -16.96 15.06
N PRO A 123 -3.17 -18.09 14.34
CA PRO A 123 -2.05 -19.02 14.18
C PRO A 123 -0.87 -18.44 13.39
N ASP A 124 -1.03 -17.30 12.77
CA ASP A 124 -0.02 -16.50 12.11
C ASP A 124 0.65 -15.45 13.02
N ILE A 125 0.34 -15.49 14.34
CA ILE A 125 1.02 -14.69 15.36
C ILE A 125 1.76 -15.64 16.31
N ILE A 126 3.05 -15.35 16.53
CA ILE A 126 3.92 -16.11 17.42
C ILE A 126 4.22 -15.25 18.65
N LYS A 127 3.95 -15.78 19.83
CA LYS A 127 4.34 -15.19 21.11
C LYS A 127 5.65 -15.83 21.58
N ILE A 128 6.66 -15.03 21.89
CA ILE A 128 7.95 -15.44 22.47
C ILE A 128 8.06 -14.85 23.86
N THR A 129 8.36 -15.69 24.85
CA THR A 129 8.66 -15.24 26.21
C THR A 129 10.16 -15.08 26.36
N LEU A 130 10.60 -13.90 26.74
CA LEU A 130 12.02 -13.63 27.01
C LEU A 130 12.39 -14.13 28.42
N PRO A 131 13.58 -14.72 28.61
CA PRO A 131 14.02 -15.19 29.91
C PRO A 131 14.25 -14.03 30.90
N GLU A 132 14.61 -12.87 30.37
CA GLU A 132 14.82 -11.64 31.14
C GLU A 132 14.08 -10.47 30.48
N TYR A 133 13.75 -9.47 31.28
CA TYR A 133 13.13 -8.25 30.78
C TYR A 133 14.10 -7.46 29.89
N LEU A 134 13.65 -7.12 28.70
CA LEU A 134 14.38 -6.24 27.78
C LEU A 134 14.10 -4.78 28.17
N ALA A 135 15.07 -4.09 28.71
CA ALA A 135 14.98 -2.69 29.12
C ALA A 135 14.70 -1.76 27.90
N PRO A 136 14.17 -0.55 28.12
CA PRO A 136 14.04 0.47 27.09
C PRO A 136 15.36 0.70 26.36
N GLY A 137 15.32 0.74 25.02
CA GLY A 137 16.52 0.92 24.18
C GLY A 137 17.50 -0.26 24.15
N ALA A 138 17.27 -1.32 24.96
CA ALA A 138 18.11 -2.51 24.94
C ALA A 138 17.81 -3.37 23.70
N THR A 139 18.81 -4.09 23.22
CA THR A 139 18.73 -4.93 22.02
C THR A 139 18.78 -6.41 22.40
N THR A 140 17.94 -7.19 21.76
CA THR A 140 17.99 -8.66 21.81
C THR A 140 18.15 -9.24 20.41
N THR A 141 18.67 -10.45 20.35
CA THR A 141 18.83 -11.20 19.11
C THR A 141 18.05 -12.50 19.17
N LEU A 142 17.22 -12.76 18.18
CA LEU A 142 16.54 -14.03 17.99
C LEU A 142 17.11 -14.74 16.76
N THR A 143 17.35 -16.03 16.87
CA THR A 143 17.70 -16.89 15.74
C THR A 143 16.59 -17.92 15.54
N LEU A 144 16.02 -17.96 14.33
CA LEU A 144 14.93 -18.82 13.95
C LEU A 144 15.39 -19.74 12.81
N ASN A 145 15.05 -21.05 12.90
CA ASN A 145 15.10 -21.95 11.76
C ASN A 145 13.67 -22.40 11.48
N TYR A 146 13.25 -22.32 10.24
CA TYR A 146 11.91 -22.70 9.84
C TYR A 146 11.81 -23.05 8.36
N THR A 147 10.76 -23.81 8.04
CA THR A 147 10.44 -24.21 6.67
C THR A 147 9.08 -23.63 6.28
N ILE A 148 9.01 -23.00 5.13
CA ILE A 148 7.79 -22.49 4.54
C ILE A 148 7.30 -23.43 3.46
N LYS A 149 6.05 -23.89 3.54
CA LYS A 149 5.31 -24.43 2.39
C LYS A 149 4.66 -23.27 1.65
N ILE A 150 5.05 -23.06 0.39
CA ILE A 150 4.58 -21.93 -0.42
C ILE A 150 3.12 -22.17 -0.83
N PRO A 151 2.17 -21.27 -0.54
CA PRO A 151 0.79 -21.39 -1.00
C PRO A 151 0.67 -21.19 -2.51
N ASP A 152 -0.49 -21.54 -3.05
CA ASP A 152 -0.84 -21.21 -4.42
C ASP A 152 -1.16 -19.71 -4.54
N SER A 153 -0.65 -19.05 -5.56
CA SER A 153 -0.83 -17.62 -5.78
C SER A 153 -2.28 -17.19 -6.08
N LYS A 154 -3.16 -18.14 -6.39
CA LYS A 154 -4.59 -17.88 -6.63
C LYS A 154 -5.32 -17.28 -5.43
N PHE A 155 -4.83 -17.53 -4.19
CA PHE A 155 -5.46 -16.98 -2.99
C PHE A 155 -5.31 -15.46 -2.92
N THR A 156 -4.08 -14.99 -2.88
CA THR A 156 -3.78 -13.56 -2.62
C THR A 156 -2.76 -12.97 -3.60
N ARG A 157 -2.45 -13.67 -4.68
CA ARG A 157 -1.35 -13.43 -5.63
C ARG A 157 0.06 -13.56 -5.04
N MET A 158 0.18 -13.88 -3.76
CA MET A 158 1.41 -14.33 -3.13
C MET A 158 1.49 -15.86 -3.23
N GLY A 159 2.68 -16.40 -3.51
CA GLY A 159 2.90 -17.83 -3.65
C GLY A 159 3.35 -18.24 -5.05
N ILE A 160 3.19 -19.51 -5.37
CA ILE A 160 3.57 -20.07 -6.67
C ILE A 160 2.34 -20.26 -7.56
N ASN A 161 2.43 -19.86 -8.83
CA ASN A 161 1.38 -20.07 -9.82
C ASN A 161 1.62 -21.35 -10.65
N ASP A 162 0.66 -21.69 -11.51
CA ASP A 162 0.73 -22.90 -12.36
C ASP A 162 1.86 -22.85 -13.40
N SER A 163 2.42 -21.67 -13.74
CA SER A 163 3.59 -21.54 -14.61
C SER A 163 4.92 -21.64 -13.86
N GLY A 164 4.91 -21.91 -12.55
CA GLY A 164 6.10 -21.99 -11.71
C GLY A 164 6.68 -20.66 -11.28
N LYS A 165 6.05 -19.53 -11.63
CA LYS A 165 6.47 -18.21 -11.14
C LYS A 165 6.12 -18.06 -9.66
N VAL A 166 7.07 -17.58 -8.86
CA VAL A 166 6.91 -17.42 -7.40
C VAL A 166 6.91 -15.94 -7.06
N TYR A 167 5.89 -15.51 -6.33
CA TYR A 167 5.75 -14.16 -5.78
C TYR A 167 5.80 -14.21 -4.27
N LEU A 168 6.76 -13.54 -3.66
CA LEU A 168 6.96 -13.50 -2.22
C LEU A 168 6.86 -12.05 -1.72
N ASN A 169 5.78 -11.77 -1.01
CA ASN A 169 5.59 -10.56 -0.22
C ASN A 169 5.11 -10.96 1.17
N HIS A 170 5.59 -10.30 2.23
CA HIS A 170 5.31 -10.67 3.63
C HIS A 170 5.57 -12.17 3.91
N TRP A 171 6.63 -12.72 3.33
CA TRP A 171 6.92 -14.15 3.34
C TRP A 171 7.77 -14.59 4.54
N ASN A 172 8.63 -13.72 5.06
CA ASN A 172 9.48 -14.02 6.20
C ASN A 172 8.79 -13.64 7.53
N ILE A 173 9.23 -14.26 8.60
CA ILE A 173 8.76 -13.92 9.95
C ILE A 173 9.32 -12.56 10.35
N VAL A 174 8.47 -11.67 10.84
CA VAL A 174 8.83 -10.30 11.22
C VAL A 174 8.33 -9.97 12.62
N VAL A 175 8.96 -8.99 13.28
CA VAL A 175 8.46 -8.47 14.56
C VAL A 175 7.13 -7.76 14.34
N ALA A 176 6.13 -8.06 15.15
CA ALA A 176 4.85 -7.37 15.11
C ALA A 176 5.05 -5.87 15.40
N PRO A 177 4.29 -4.97 14.75
CA PRO A 177 4.40 -3.54 15.06
C PRO A 177 4.07 -3.26 16.54
N PHE A 178 4.86 -2.38 17.14
CA PHE A 178 4.60 -1.88 18.48
C PHE A 178 4.30 -0.39 18.42
N ARG A 179 3.11 0.02 18.84
CA ARG A 179 2.65 1.42 18.74
C ARG A 179 1.85 1.81 19.97
N LYS A 180 2.07 3.04 20.44
CA LYS A 180 1.34 3.61 21.59
C LYS A 180 1.30 2.65 22.80
N GLY A 181 2.46 2.04 23.11
CA GLY A 181 2.60 1.09 24.25
C GLY A 181 1.95 -0.29 24.04
N LYS A 182 1.55 -0.67 22.81
CA LYS A 182 0.84 -1.93 22.53
C LYS A 182 1.35 -2.62 21.28
N TRP A 183 1.39 -3.95 21.32
CA TRP A 183 1.61 -4.80 20.17
C TRP A 183 0.38 -4.80 19.25
N GLN A 184 0.61 -4.60 17.95
CA GLN A 184 -0.43 -4.69 16.92
C GLN A 184 -0.47 -6.13 16.39
N LEU A 185 -1.37 -6.94 16.90
CA LEU A 185 -1.49 -8.37 16.60
C LEU A 185 -2.49 -8.57 15.45
N GLN A 186 -2.09 -8.17 14.24
CA GLN A 186 -2.95 -8.23 13.06
C GLN A 186 -2.64 -9.49 12.24
N SER A 187 -3.63 -10.41 12.17
CA SER A 187 -3.58 -11.54 11.24
C SER A 187 -3.67 -11.09 9.79
N ASN A 188 -3.08 -11.86 8.89
CA ASN A 188 -3.28 -11.68 7.46
C ASN A 188 -4.77 -11.91 7.09
N LEU A 189 -5.44 -10.87 6.62
CA LEU A 189 -6.82 -10.92 6.13
C LEU A 189 -6.92 -10.55 4.63
N ASN A 190 -5.80 -10.51 3.91
CA ASN A 190 -5.71 -10.07 2.52
C ASN A 190 -6.19 -8.61 2.31
N LEU A 191 -5.96 -7.76 3.30
CA LEU A 191 -6.38 -6.36 3.27
C LEU A 191 -5.29 -5.40 2.78
N GLU A 192 -4.07 -5.90 2.48
CA GLU A 192 -2.89 -5.08 2.14
C GLU A 192 -2.59 -4.01 3.20
N ASP A 193 -2.75 -4.39 4.45
CA ASP A 193 -2.68 -3.53 5.62
C ASP A 193 -1.42 -3.77 6.47
N TYR A 194 -0.44 -4.52 5.94
CA TYR A 194 0.83 -4.70 6.63
C TYR A 194 1.47 -3.35 6.94
N SER A 195 1.75 -3.10 8.20
CA SER A 195 2.17 -1.81 8.72
C SER A 195 3.40 -1.89 9.62
N GLY A 196 4.28 -2.87 9.36
CA GLY A 196 5.55 -3.01 10.10
C GLY A 196 6.42 -1.75 10.01
N PRO A 197 7.26 -1.49 11.02
CA PRO A 197 8.24 -0.42 10.97
C PRO A 197 9.26 -0.68 9.85
N ALA A 198 9.80 0.39 9.29
CA ALA A 198 10.93 0.27 8.37
C ALA A 198 12.12 -0.38 9.06
N SER A 199 12.72 -1.36 8.42
CA SER A 199 13.74 -2.25 8.95
C SER A 199 14.89 -2.40 7.96
N ASP A 200 16.04 -2.90 8.43
CA ASP A 200 17.19 -3.17 7.59
C ASP A 200 17.24 -4.66 7.23
N TYR A 201 17.60 -4.95 5.99
CA TYR A 201 17.67 -6.32 5.48
C TYR A 201 19.07 -6.65 4.96
N GLU A 202 19.61 -7.78 5.41
CA GLU A 202 20.71 -8.51 4.80
C GLU A 202 20.18 -9.90 4.44
N LEU A 203 20.16 -10.24 3.16
CA LEU A 203 19.48 -11.46 2.72
C LEU A 203 20.27 -12.20 1.64
N SER A 204 20.39 -13.51 1.80
CA SER A 204 20.99 -14.42 0.83
C SER A 204 19.94 -15.39 0.32
N TRP A 205 19.84 -15.53 -1.00
CA TRP A 205 19.01 -16.51 -1.66
C TRP A 205 19.85 -17.58 -2.36
N HIS A 206 19.44 -18.85 -2.19
CA HIS A 206 19.94 -20.01 -2.94
C HIS A 206 18.75 -20.59 -3.71
N TYR A 207 18.84 -20.68 -5.04
CA TYR A 207 17.71 -21.08 -5.86
C TYR A 207 18.14 -21.68 -7.20
N PRO A 208 17.30 -22.53 -7.85
CA PRO A 208 17.64 -23.16 -9.13
C PRO A 208 17.97 -22.13 -10.21
N ASN A 209 19.00 -22.42 -11.03
CA ASN A 209 19.52 -21.52 -12.06
C ASN A 209 18.51 -21.18 -13.17
N LYS A 210 17.43 -21.98 -13.32
CA LYS A 210 16.31 -21.70 -14.24
C LYS A 210 15.56 -20.40 -13.93
N TYR A 211 15.73 -19.83 -12.72
CA TYR A 211 15.03 -18.60 -12.32
C TYR A 211 15.85 -17.33 -12.51
N HIS A 212 15.15 -16.27 -12.87
CA HIS A 212 15.58 -14.88 -12.72
C HIS A 212 14.94 -14.33 -11.47
N LEU A 213 15.75 -13.80 -10.57
CA LEU A 213 15.28 -13.23 -9.30
C LEU A 213 15.22 -11.72 -9.39
N THR A 214 14.05 -11.15 -9.09
CA THR A 214 13.83 -9.71 -9.00
C THR A 214 13.36 -9.35 -7.60
N SER A 215 13.88 -8.24 -7.04
CA SER A 215 13.55 -7.76 -5.71
C SER A 215 13.42 -6.24 -5.68
N ASN A 216 12.72 -5.74 -4.65
CA ASN A 216 12.76 -4.32 -4.31
C ASN A 216 14.05 -3.93 -3.56
N LEU A 217 14.79 -4.89 -3.04
CA LEU A 217 16.07 -4.66 -2.37
C LEU A 217 17.21 -4.47 -3.38
N ILE A 218 18.31 -3.87 -2.93
CA ILE A 218 19.52 -3.70 -3.73
C ILE A 218 20.29 -5.01 -3.74
N GLU A 219 20.55 -5.54 -4.94
CA GLU A 219 21.44 -6.68 -5.14
C GLU A 219 22.89 -6.24 -4.98
N THR A 220 23.64 -6.95 -4.14
CA THR A 220 25.04 -6.63 -3.82
C THR A 220 26.01 -7.64 -4.44
N LYS A 221 25.58 -8.88 -4.64
CA LYS A 221 26.41 -9.95 -5.22
C LYS A 221 25.50 -11.01 -5.84
N ASN A 222 25.95 -11.55 -6.99
CA ASN A 222 25.29 -12.66 -7.65
C ASN A 222 26.35 -13.59 -8.23
N ASN A 223 26.29 -14.88 -7.90
CA ASN A 223 27.19 -15.92 -8.42
C ASN A 223 26.38 -17.19 -8.66
N GLU A 224 26.91 -18.02 -9.51
CA GLU A 224 26.36 -19.34 -9.82
C GLU A 224 27.39 -20.40 -9.42
N VAL A 225 26.93 -21.41 -8.68
CA VAL A 225 27.74 -22.56 -8.25
C VAL A 225 26.93 -23.82 -8.51
N ASP A 226 27.47 -24.71 -9.28
CA ASP A 226 26.77 -25.92 -9.76
C ASP A 226 25.48 -25.59 -10.51
N SER A 227 24.32 -26.02 -9.99
CA SER A 227 22.99 -25.76 -10.57
C SER A 227 22.19 -24.70 -9.81
N LEU A 228 22.82 -24.03 -8.85
CA LEU A 228 22.18 -23.02 -8.00
C LEU A 228 22.77 -21.63 -8.23
N LYS A 229 21.90 -20.63 -8.22
CA LYS A 229 22.28 -19.22 -8.10
C LYS A 229 22.28 -18.80 -6.64
N HIS A 230 23.27 -17.99 -6.30
CA HIS A 230 23.45 -17.41 -4.99
C HIS A 230 23.43 -15.89 -5.14
N THR A 231 22.35 -15.26 -4.66
CA THR A 231 22.19 -13.82 -4.77
C THR A 231 22.06 -13.18 -3.39
N HIS A 232 22.87 -12.15 -3.15
CA HIS A 232 22.86 -11.38 -1.91
C HIS A 232 22.21 -10.02 -2.11
N PHE A 233 21.40 -9.64 -1.15
CA PHE A 233 20.73 -8.35 -1.09
C PHE A 233 21.05 -7.67 0.22
N SER A 234 21.25 -6.34 0.18
CA SER A 234 21.36 -5.51 1.37
C SER A 234 20.65 -4.19 1.13
N ASP A 235 19.79 -3.81 2.05
CA ASP A 235 19.09 -2.54 1.95
C ASP A 235 18.62 -2.07 3.33
N VAL A 236 18.39 -0.78 3.46
CA VAL A 236 17.97 -0.12 4.70
C VAL A 236 16.62 0.55 4.50
N ASP A 237 15.91 0.79 5.61
CA ASP A 237 14.64 1.51 5.59
C ASP A 237 13.57 0.88 4.69
N ARG A 238 13.45 -0.45 4.72
CA ARG A 238 12.45 -1.20 3.96
C ARG A 238 11.32 -1.68 4.87
N ILE A 239 10.08 -1.40 4.49
CA ILE A 239 8.92 -1.95 5.21
C ILE A 239 8.81 -3.45 4.97
N GLN A 240 9.18 -3.92 3.77
CA GLN A 240 9.14 -5.34 3.39
C GLN A 240 10.20 -5.68 2.35
N ALA A 241 10.54 -6.95 2.26
CA ALA A 241 11.41 -7.53 1.24
C ALA A 241 10.56 -8.37 0.27
N ASP A 242 10.38 -7.87 -0.95
CA ASP A 242 9.61 -8.54 -2.00
C ASP A 242 10.55 -9.25 -2.97
N PHE A 243 10.16 -10.46 -3.38
CA PHE A 243 10.90 -11.26 -4.34
C PHE A 243 9.98 -11.88 -5.39
N VAL A 244 10.46 -11.90 -6.63
CA VAL A 244 9.80 -12.59 -7.73
C VAL A 244 10.82 -13.50 -8.42
N PHE A 245 10.55 -14.81 -8.40
CA PHE A 245 11.30 -15.78 -9.17
C PHE A 245 10.50 -16.10 -10.44
N ASP A 246 11.08 -15.82 -11.59
CA ASP A 246 10.46 -16.01 -12.90
C ASP A 246 11.42 -16.77 -13.82
N THR A 247 10.92 -17.76 -14.53
CA THR A 247 11.71 -18.49 -15.54
C THR A 247 11.87 -17.70 -16.84
N SER A 248 11.04 -16.67 -17.03
CA SER A 248 11.12 -15.72 -18.14
C SER A 248 11.61 -14.37 -17.64
N ASN A 249 12.68 -13.83 -18.22
CA ASN A 249 13.17 -12.51 -17.85
C ASN A 249 12.30 -11.40 -18.47
N ARG A 250 11.13 -11.13 -17.85
CA ARG A 250 10.16 -10.13 -18.34
C ARG A 250 10.25 -8.79 -17.66
N PHE A 251 11.10 -8.64 -16.66
CA PHE A 251 11.27 -7.37 -15.98
C PHE A 251 12.09 -6.40 -16.82
N LEU A 252 11.57 -5.18 -16.94
CA LEU A 252 12.31 -4.05 -17.49
C LEU A 252 12.95 -3.25 -16.36
N THR A 253 14.19 -2.85 -16.58
CA THR A 253 14.95 -1.98 -15.67
C THR A 253 15.16 -0.64 -16.36
N ILE A 254 14.59 0.41 -15.81
CA ILE A 254 14.55 1.75 -16.40
C ILE A 254 15.28 2.72 -15.47
N PRO A 255 16.49 3.17 -15.80
CA PRO A 255 17.17 4.23 -15.08
C PRO A 255 16.47 5.56 -15.35
N LEU A 256 16.24 6.33 -14.28
CA LEU A 256 15.63 7.65 -14.33
C LEU A 256 16.71 8.75 -14.21
N ASP A 257 16.40 9.92 -14.70
CA ASP A 257 17.32 11.07 -14.72
C ASP A 257 17.68 11.57 -13.30
N ASN A 258 16.85 11.29 -12.29
CA ASN A 258 17.10 11.61 -10.88
C ASN A 258 17.97 10.55 -10.14
N GLY A 259 18.58 9.61 -10.86
CA GLY A 259 19.42 8.55 -10.31
C GLY A 259 18.67 7.36 -9.72
N LYS A 260 17.34 7.37 -9.70
CA LYS A 260 16.53 6.22 -9.27
C LYS A 260 16.40 5.20 -10.41
N VAL A 261 16.02 3.98 -10.03
CA VAL A 261 15.80 2.89 -10.99
C VAL A 261 14.42 2.29 -10.77
N VAL A 262 13.60 2.26 -11.80
CA VAL A 262 12.33 1.56 -11.80
C VAL A 262 12.52 0.17 -12.41
N VAL A 263 12.06 -0.86 -11.70
CA VAL A 263 12.02 -2.25 -12.17
C VAL A 263 10.56 -2.68 -12.23
N THR A 264 10.11 -3.16 -13.40
CA THR A 264 8.68 -3.46 -13.58
C THR A 264 8.42 -4.61 -14.54
N ASP A 265 7.37 -5.41 -14.26
CA ASP A 265 6.75 -6.36 -15.19
C ASP A 265 5.37 -5.86 -15.68
N LEU A 266 5.00 -4.62 -15.35
CA LEU A 266 3.86 -3.92 -15.93
C LEU A 266 4.26 -3.35 -17.28
N LEU A 267 4.11 -4.15 -18.33
CA LEU A 267 4.56 -3.79 -19.67
C LEU A 267 3.51 -2.94 -20.41
N PRO A 268 3.95 -2.00 -21.28
CA PRO A 268 3.05 -1.28 -22.15
C PRO A 268 2.42 -2.21 -23.19
N PRO A 269 1.32 -1.78 -23.85
CA PRO A 269 0.78 -2.50 -24.98
C PRO A 269 1.81 -2.66 -26.10
N SER A 270 1.75 -3.77 -26.83
CA SER A 270 2.69 -4.13 -27.91
C SER A 270 2.59 -3.21 -29.16
N SER A 271 1.67 -2.25 -29.17
CA SER A 271 1.47 -1.29 -30.27
C SER A 271 2.67 -0.37 -30.55
N GLY A 272 3.66 -0.31 -29.64
CA GLY A 272 4.81 0.59 -29.74
C GLY A 272 4.49 2.09 -29.56
N SER A 273 3.24 2.42 -29.25
CA SER A 273 2.77 3.81 -29.13
C SER A 273 3.12 4.47 -27.78
N VAL A 274 3.70 3.73 -26.83
CA VAL A 274 4.01 4.21 -25.48
C VAL A 274 5.53 4.37 -25.35
N ASP A 275 5.98 5.61 -25.15
CA ASP A 275 7.34 5.85 -24.65
C ASP A 275 7.38 5.52 -23.14
N LEU A 276 7.93 4.34 -22.84
CA LEU A 276 7.94 3.80 -21.50
C LEU A 276 8.76 4.65 -20.54
N LYS A 277 9.97 5.07 -20.95
CA LYS A 277 10.85 5.88 -20.08
C LYS A 277 10.20 7.22 -19.78
N ALA A 278 9.79 7.96 -20.79
CA ALA A 278 9.16 9.27 -20.61
C ALA A 278 7.87 9.20 -19.78
N THR A 279 7.08 8.13 -19.95
CA THR A 279 5.86 7.92 -19.16
C THR A 279 6.17 7.69 -17.69
N ILE A 280 7.15 6.83 -17.37
CA ILE A 280 7.57 6.55 -16.00
C ILE A 280 8.17 7.81 -15.35
N GLU A 281 9.03 8.53 -16.06
CA GLU A 281 9.64 9.76 -15.55
C GLU A 281 8.59 10.83 -15.23
N ARG A 282 7.58 10.99 -16.09
CA ARG A 282 6.45 11.90 -15.83
C ARG A 282 5.71 11.55 -14.55
N VAL A 283 5.37 10.27 -14.36
CA VAL A 283 4.67 9.80 -13.15
C VAL A 283 5.51 10.01 -11.90
N VAL A 284 6.80 9.65 -11.93
CA VAL A 284 7.70 9.80 -10.79
C VAL A 284 7.92 11.28 -10.45
N LYS A 285 8.22 12.10 -11.44
CA LYS A 285 8.43 13.54 -11.27
C LYS A 285 7.18 14.23 -10.71
N TYR A 286 6.00 13.83 -11.19
CA TYR A 286 4.75 14.37 -10.67
C TYR A 286 4.53 13.98 -9.20
N ALA A 287 4.77 12.71 -8.84
CA ALA A 287 4.66 12.26 -7.45
C ALA A 287 5.65 13.02 -6.53
N ASP A 288 6.87 13.25 -6.98
CA ASP A 288 7.88 14.03 -6.25
C ASP A 288 7.44 15.51 -6.07
N THR A 289 6.62 16.03 -6.98
CA THR A 289 6.06 17.39 -6.89
C THR A 289 4.89 17.45 -5.90
N LEU A 290 3.96 16.51 -5.99
CA LEU A 290 2.76 16.46 -5.14
C LEU A 290 3.09 16.07 -3.70
N PHE A 291 4.02 15.15 -3.52
CA PHE A 291 4.43 14.57 -2.24
C PHE A 291 5.90 14.88 -1.94
N THR A 292 6.61 13.87 -1.43
CA THR A 292 8.06 13.89 -1.26
C THR A 292 8.70 12.87 -2.20
N PRO A 293 10.00 13.00 -2.53
CA PRO A 293 10.67 12.00 -3.34
C PRO A 293 10.58 10.60 -2.75
N PHE A 294 10.39 9.60 -3.62
CA PHE A 294 10.36 8.21 -3.18
C PHE A 294 11.62 7.89 -2.35
N PRO A 295 11.51 7.31 -1.14
CA PRO A 295 12.63 7.25 -0.19
C PRO A 295 13.78 6.35 -0.66
N ASN A 296 13.50 5.34 -1.47
CA ASN A 296 14.48 4.36 -1.89
C ASN A 296 14.97 4.60 -3.33
N GLN A 297 16.18 4.15 -3.62
CA GLN A 297 16.78 4.29 -4.95
C GLN A 297 16.14 3.35 -5.98
N LYS A 298 15.80 2.12 -5.57
CA LYS A 298 15.13 1.12 -6.42
C LYS A 298 13.64 1.06 -6.14
N ILE A 299 12.84 1.19 -7.19
CA ILE A 299 11.37 1.18 -7.15
C ILE A 299 10.88 -0.04 -7.92
N LEU A 300 10.25 -0.99 -7.23
CA LEU A 300 9.68 -2.19 -7.84
C LEU A 300 8.18 -1.99 -8.07
N ILE A 301 7.74 -2.00 -9.33
CA ILE A 301 6.34 -1.89 -9.73
C ILE A 301 5.89 -3.22 -10.34
N LEU A 302 5.00 -3.93 -9.68
CA LEU A 302 4.53 -5.24 -10.12
C LEU A 302 3.16 -5.16 -10.78
N LYS A 303 3.01 -5.84 -11.92
CA LYS A 303 1.70 -6.06 -12.55
C LYS A 303 0.73 -6.73 -11.58
N SER A 304 1.20 -7.71 -10.77
CA SER A 304 0.39 -8.37 -9.76
C SER A 304 -0.18 -7.41 -8.71
N SER A 305 0.55 -6.35 -8.35
CA SER A 305 0.07 -5.31 -7.44
C SER A 305 -1.07 -4.50 -8.07
N TYR A 306 -0.95 -4.15 -9.35
CA TYR A 306 -2.05 -3.52 -10.08
C TYR A 306 -3.27 -4.44 -10.18
N ASP A 307 -3.06 -5.70 -10.59
CA ASP A 307 -4.15 -6.68 -10.76
C ASP A 307 -4.92 -6.98 -9.46
N LYS A 308 -4.29 -6.76 -8.32
CA LYS A 308 -4.89 -6.92 -6.98
C LYS A 308 -5.79 -5.74 -6.59
N ASN A 309 -5.48 -4.55 -7.06
CA ASN A 309 -6.25 -3.33 -6.85
C ASN A 309 -6.35 -2.49 -8.14
N PRO A 310 -7.03 -3.00 -9.19
CA PRO A 310 -7.11 -2.31 -10.47
C PRO A 310 -7.95 -1.04 -10.37
N PHE A 311 -7.80 -0.14 -11.33
CA PHE A 311 -8.70 0.99 -11.48
C PHE A 311 -10.09 0.46 -11.87
N TYR A 312 -11.10 0.77 -11.06
CA TYR A 312 -12.45 0.28 -11.27
C TYR A 312 -13.05 0.83 -12.57
N GLY A 313 -13.63 -0.04 -13.37
CA GLY A 313 -14.25 0.32 -14.65
C GLY A 313 -13.28 0.43 -15.83
N LEU A 314 -11.96 0.58 -15.62
CA LEU A 314 -11.03 0.84 -16.73
C LEU A 314 -10.92 -0.34 -17.71
N SER A 315 -10.90 -1.57 -17.21
CA SER A 315 -10.80 -2.78 -18.06
C SER A 315 -12.07 -3.04 -18.87
N GLN A 316 -13.23 -2.64 -18.33
CA GLN A 316 -14.53 -2.77 -19.01
C GLN A 316 -14.64 -1.82 -20.21
N LEU A 317 -13.90 -0.70 -20.18
CA LEU A 317 -13.85 0.29 -21.25
C LEU A 317 -12.83 -0.04 -22.36
N GLN A 318 -12.15 -1.18 -22.26
CA GLN A 318 -11.31 -1.75 -23.33
C GLN A 318 -11.71 -3.21 -23.55
N THR A 319 -12.78 -3.42 -24.31
CA THR A 319 -13.37 -4.75 -24.51
C THR A 319 -13.07 -5.24 -25.92
N GLU A 320 -12.56 -6.46 -26.02
CA GLU A 320 -12.54 -7.20 -27.27
C GLU A 320 -13.91 -7.84 -27.50
N VAL A 321 -14.66 -7.31 -28.45
CA VAL A 321 -15.93 -7.90 -28.86
C VAL A 321 -15.68 -8.87 -30.02
N ARG A 322 -15.89 -10.16 -29.78
CA ARG A 322 -15.79 -11.17 -30.80
C ARG A 322 -17.06 -11.17 -31.66
N ILE A 323 -16.98 -10.63 -32.88
CA ILE A 323 -18.12 -10.54 -33.81
C ILE A 323 -18.36 -11.87 -34.53
N SER A 324 -17.28 -12.63 -34.82
CA SER A 324 -17.36 -13.96 -35.45
C SER A 324 -16.13 -14.79 -35.08
N LYS A 325 -16.10 -16.10 -35.49
CA LYS A 325 -14.94 -16.98 -35.23
C LYS A 325 -13.58 -16.38 -35.65
N ASN A 326 -13.57 -15.51 -36.64
CA ASN A 326 -12.35 -14.93 -37.22
C ASN A 326 -12.28 -13.40 -37.18
N LYS A 327 -13.22 -12.72 -36.51
CA LYS A 327 -13.27 -11.26 -36.46
C LYS A 327 -13.50 -10.77 -35.05
N THR A 328 -12.49 -10.14 -34.47
CA THR A 328 -12.54 -9.46 -33.18
C THR A 328 -12.56 -7.96 -33.41
N LEU A 329 -13.51 -7.26 -32.82
CA LEU A 329 -13.53 -5.80 -32.80
C LEU A 329 -12.90 -5.35 -31.48
N ASN A 330 -11.77 -4.69 -31.56
CA ASN A 330 -11.12 -4.08 -30.40
C ASN A 330 -11.72 -2.68 -30.19
N LEU A 331 -12.62 -2.55 -29.22
CA LEU A 331 -13.16 -1.27 -28.81
C LEU A 331 -12.19 -0.60 -27.82
N LYS A 332 -11.25 0.18 -28.36
CA LYS A 332 -10.32 0.97 -27.57
C LYS A 332 -10.92 2.36 -27.32
N PHE A 333 -11.50 2.56 -26.15
CA PHE A 333 -12.10 3.86 -25.80
C PHE A 333 -11.04 4.90 -25.36
N PHE A 334 -9.90 4.44 -24.88
CA PHE A 334 -8.74 5.29 -24.54
C PHE A 334 -7.57 5.03 -25.47
N SER A 335 -6.64 6.00 -25.54
CA SER A 335 -5.33 5.75 -26.15
C SER A 335 -4.54 4.73 -25.34
N ASP A 336 -3.67 3.98 -26.01
CA ASP A 336 -2.81 2.98 -25.32
C ASP A 336 -1.92 3.66 -24.27
N THR A 337 -1.45 4.87 -24.53
CA THR A 337 -0.64 5.67 -23.61
C THR A 337 -1.44 6.01 -22.34
N PHE A 338 -2.62 6.61 -22.49
CA PHE A 338 -3.46 6.95 -21.32
C PHE A 338 -3.82 5.72 -20.50
N PHE A 339 -4.25 4.65 -21.17
CA PHE A 339 -4.63 3.41 -20.50
C PHE A 339 -3.48 2.77 -19.72
N TYR A 340 -2.28 2.75 -20.31
CA TYR A 340 -1.07 2.26 -19.65
C TYR A 340 -0.69 3.15 -18.47
N GLU A 341 -0.72 4.47 -18.68
CA GLU A 341 -0.31 5.45 -17.69
C GLU A 341 -1.20 5.44 -16.44
N ILE A 342 -2.52 5.27 -16.60
CA ILE A 342 -3.42 5.09 -15.45
C ILE A 342 -3.08 3.82 -14.64
N LYS A 343 -2.74 2.72 -15.31
CA LYS A 343 -2.29 1.50 -14.63
C LYS A 343 -1.00 1.71 -13.86
N LEU A 344 -0.03 2.34 -14.53
CA LEU A 344 1.27 2.66 -13.95
C LEU A 344 1.12 3.59 -12.74
N LEU A 345 0.36 4.67 -12.89
CA LEU A 345 0.08 5.66 -11.87
C LEU A 345 -0.53 5.00 -10.62
N LYS A 346 -1.55 4.16 -10.83
CA LYS A 346 -2.20 3.44 -9.72
C LYS A 346 -1.24 2.49 -9.01
N ALA A 347 -0.46 1.73 -9.75
CA ALA A 347 0.54 0.82 -9.17
C ALA A 347 1.67 1.58 -8.44
N TYR A 348 2.13 2.69 -9.02
CA TYR A 348 3.18 3.52 -8.45
C TYR A 348 2.73 4.19 -7.15
N PHE A 349 1.58 4.87 -7.14
CA PHE A 349 1.09 5.53 -5.92
C PHE A 349 0.76 4.54 -4.81
N GLY A 350 0.19 3.39 -5.16
CA GLY A 350 0.00 2.32 -4.17
C GLY A 350 1.32 1.89 -3.53
N ARG A 351 2.37 1.72 -4.34
CA ARG A 351 3.72 1.39 -3.84
C ARG A 351 4.33 2.52 -3.02
N TYR A 352 4.20 3.76 -3.51
CA TYR A 352 4.71 4.95 -2.84
C TYR A 352 4.12 5.09 -1.43
N ILE A 353 2.80 5.14 -1.32
CA ILE A 353 2.10 5.34 -0.04
C ILE A 353 2.39 4.19 0.93
N ASN A 354 2.40 2.95 0.43
CA ASN A 354 2.71 1.78 1.27
C ASN A 354 4.14 1.80 1.82
N GLN A 355 5.09 2.38 1.09
CA GLN A 355 6.49 2.47 1.50
C GLN A 355 6.78 3.70 2.37
N THR A 356 5.97 4.77 2.25
CA THR A 356 6.23 6.04 2.96
C THR A 356 5.48 6.16 4.28
N LEU A 357 4.27 5.60 4.39
CA LEU A 357 3.43 5.75 5.57
C LEU A 357 3.57 4.55 6.53
N ALA A 358 4.04 4.84 7.73
CA ALA A 358 4.17 3.87 8.83
C ALA A 358 3.00 3.96 9.83
N ILE A 359 1.78 4.12 9.33
CA ILE A 359 0.52 4.21 10.12
C ILE A 359 -0.12 2.83 10.29
N ASP A 360 -1.13 2.74 11.15
CA ASP A 360 -1.98 1.54 11.23
C ASP A 360 -2.90 1.49 10.00
N LYS A 361 -2.47 0.74 8.97
CA LYS A 361 -3.18 0.65 7.69
C LYS A 361 -4.52 -0.07 7.77
N ARG A 362 -4.88 -0.64 8.90
CA ARG A 362 -6.19 -1.23 9.16
C ARG A 362 -7.17 -0.21 9.73
N GLU A 363 -6.73 0.54 10.72
CA GLU A 363 -7.57 1.56 11.37
C GLU A 363 -7.57 2.88 10.58
N GLU A 364 -6.42 3.26 10.00
CA GLU A 364 -6.25 4.52 9.26
C GLU A 364 -6.25 4.30 7.73
N HIS A 365 -6.92 3.25 7.26
CA HIS A 365 -6.96 2.89 5.83
C HIS A 365 -7.55 4.01 4.94
N TRP A 366 -8.47 4.81 5.51
CA TRP A 366 -9.09 5.93 4.82
C TRP A 366 -8.06 6.96 4.35
N VAL A 367 -7.00 7.21 5.14
CA VAL A 367 -5.87 8.06 4.75
C VAL A 367 -5.17 7.50 3.51
N ILE A 368 -4.86 6.19 3.53
CA ILE A 368 -4.17 5.52 2.41
C ILE A 368 -5.00 5.60 1.13
N GLY A 369 -6.27 5.22 1.21
CA GLY A 369 -7.19 5.22 0.08
C GLY A 369 -7.45 6.62 -0.47
N GLY A 370 -7.66 7.57 0.45
CA GLY A 370 -7.90 8.98 0.12
C GLY A 370 -6.70 9.63 -0.58
N LEU A 371 -5.50 9.50 -0.01
CA LEU A 371 -4.29 10.05 -0.62
C LEU A 371 -4.00 9.44 -2.00
N HIS A 372 -4.23 8.15 -2.16
CA HIS A 372 -4.06 7.48 -3.44
C HIS A 372 -5.02 8.05 -4.49
N THR A 373 -6.31 8.15 -4.16
CA THR A 373 -7.33 8.66 -5.08
C THR A 373 -7.13 10.14 -5.37
N TYR A 374 -6.83 10.95 -4.34
CA TYR A 374 -6.49 12.37 -4.51
C TYR A 374 -5.33 12.57 -5.49
N ALA A 375 -4.24 11.80 -5.33
CA ALA A 375 -3.11 11.87 -6.26
C ALA A 375 -3.49 11.51 -7.69
N MET A 376 -4.37 10.51 -7.88
CA MET A 376 -4.91 10.14 -9.19
C MET A 376 -5.74 11.27 -9.81
N ILE A 377 -6.64 11.89 -9.02
CA ILE A 377 -7.48 13.02 -9.45
C ILE A 377 -6.59 14.16 -9.93
N LYS A 378 -5.63 14.58 -9.12
CA LYS A 378 -4.72 15.69 -9.41
C LYS A 378 -3.85 15.43 -10.66
N TYR A 379 -3.42 14.19 -10.85
CA TYR A 379 -2.68 13.80 -12.06
C TYR A 379 -3.51 14.01 -13.33
N ILE A 380 -4.75 13.54 -13.31
CA ILE A 380 -5.66 13.69 -14.45
C ILE A 380 -5.98 15.16 -14.73
N GLU A 381 -6.26 15.97 -13.69
CA GLU A 381 -6.47 17.40 -13.82
C GLU A 381 -5.27 18.11 -14.48
N THR A 382 -4.04 17.66 -14.18
CA THR A 382 -2.81 18.28 -14.68
C THR A 382 -2.49 17.88 -16.12
N PHE A 383 -2.59 16.58 -16.47
CA PHE A 383 -2.07 16.06 -17.73
C PHE A 383 -3.18 15.68 -18.73
N TYR A 384 -4.41 15.49 -18.27
CA TYR A 384 -5.54 15.02 -19.07
C TYR A 384 -6.86 15.73 -18.72
N PRO A 385 -6.88 17.09 -18.63
CA PRO A 385 -8.05 17.84 -18.15
C PRO A 385 -9.31 17.61 -19.00
N ASP A 386 -9.14 17.38 -20.31
CA ASP A 386 -10.25 17.17 -21.24
C ASP A 386 -10.64 15.70 -21.43
N GLN A 387 -9.97 14.76 -20.70
CA GLN A 387 -10.25 13.34 -20.86
C GLN A 387 -11.66 13.02 -20.36
N LYS A 388 -12.51 12.49 -21.26
CA LYS A 388 -13.87 12.08 -20.90
C LYS A 388 -13.88 10.71 -20.24
N PHE A 389 -14.86 10.51 -19.33
CA PHE A 389 -15.07 9.25 -18.61
C PHE A 389 -15.30 8.08 -19.58
N LEU A 390 -16.13 8.29 -20.61
CA LEU A 390 -16.38 7.30 -21.65
C LEU A 390 -15.32 7.28 -22.76
N GLY A 391 -14.25 8.08 -22.65
CA GLY A 391 -13.22 8.17 -23.68
C GLY A 391 -13.81 8.44 -25.06
N LYS A 392 -13.28 7.76 -26.09
CA LYS A 392 -13.76 7.89 -27.50
C LYS A 392 -15.21 7.45 -27.71
N LEU A 393 -15.79 6.67 -26.78
CA LEU A 393 -17.20 6.28 -26.85
C LEU A 393 -18.13 7.49 -26.76
N ALA A 394 -17.73 8.52 -26.01
CA ALA A 394 -18.47 9.78 -25.93
C ALA A 394 -18.64 10.47 -27.30
N GLU A 395 -17.71 10.24 -28.22
CA GLU A 395 -17.68 10.84 -29.57
C GLU A 395 -18.13 9.86 -30.67
N PHE A 396 -18.51 8.64 -30.32
CA PHE A 396 -18.84 7.58 -31.28
C PHE A 396 -20.04 7.97 -32.13
N LYS A 397 -19.88 7.90 -33.45
CA LYS A 397 -20.90 8.24 -34.44
C LYS A 397 -21.42 6.97 -35.11
N ILE A 398 -22.72 6.79 -35.10
CA ILE A 398 -23.43 5.82 -35.96
C ILE A 398 -24.22 6.61 -37.02
N LEU A 399 -23.94 6.36 -38.28
CA LEU A 399 -24.58 7.07 -39.41
C LEU A 399 -24.48 8.62 -39.30
N ASN A 400 -23.30 9.13 -38.91
CA ASN A 400 -23.04 10.56 -38.64
C ASN A 400 -23.84 11.17 -37.47
N LEU A 401 -24.60 10.38 -36.71
CA LEU A 401 -25.30 10.82 -35.51
C LEU A 401 -24.50 10.44 -34.27
N THR A 402 -24.13 11.44 -33.48
CA THR A 402 -23.50 11.26 -32.16
C THR A 402 -24.57 10.87 -31.15
N LEU A 403 -24.89 9.57 -31.06
CA LEU A 403 -26.00 9.07 -30.25
C LEU A 403 -25.85 9.36 -28.76
N LEU A 404 -24.62 9.27 -28.26
CA LEU A 404 -24.35 9.46 -26.82
C LEU A 404 -24.14 10.93 -26.44
N LYS A 405 -23.86 11.84 -27.38
CA LYS A 405 -23.58 13.26 -27.10
C LYS A 405 -24.77 14.00 -26.46
N LYS A 406 -25.99 13.46 -26.60
CA LYS A 406 -27.22 13.99 -25.99
C LYS A 406 -27.37 13.59 -24.51
N TYR A 407 -26.66 12.54 -24.07
CA TYR A 407 -26.76 12.06 -22.68
C TYR A 407 -25.70 12.75 -21.81
N SER A 408 -26.09 13.09 -20.58
CA SER A 408 -25.22 13.77 -19.61
C SER A 408 -23.93 12.98 -19.34
N VAL A 409 -24.01 11.65 -19.30
CA VAL A 409 -22.86 10.77 -19.05
C VAL A 409 -21.73 10.92 -20.09
N ALA A 410 -22.04 11.29 -21.33
CA ALA A 410 -21.03 11.53 -22.36
C ALA A 410 -20.24 12.83 -22.15
N LYS A 411 -20.75 13.73 -21.32
CA LYS A 411 -20.11 15.01 -20.98
C LYS A 411 -19.20 14.90 -19.77
N LEU A 412 -19.35 13.85 -18.96
CA LEU A 412 -18.56 13.66 -17.75
C LEU A 412 -17.07 13.59 -18.06
N GLY A 413 -16.28 14.29 -17.27
CA GLY A 413 -14.82 14.15 -17.23
C GLY A 413 -14.42 12.80 -16.65
N PHE A 414 -13.16 12.43 -16.84
CA PHE A 414 -12.67 11.16 -16.30
C PHE A 414 -12.76 11.12 -14.75
N ASN A 415 -12.47 12.23 -14.09
CA ASN A 415 -12.53 12.33 -12.64
C ASN A 415 -13.95 12.30 -12.07
N ASP A 416 -14.97 12.70 -12.85
CA ASP A 416 -16.38 12.62 -12.40
C ASP A 416 -16.81 11.17 -12.10
N ALA A 417 -16.02 10.18 -12.59
CA ALA A 417 -16.23 8.77 -12.26
C ALA A 417 -16.16 8.47 -10.77
N TYR A 418 -15.32 9.18 -10.02
CA TYR A 418 -15.15 8.94 -8.59
C TYR A 418 -16.41 9.31 -7.82
N GLU A 419 -16.99 10.48 -8.10
CA GLU A 419 -18.25 10.96 -7.52
C GLU A 419 -19.42 10.08 -7.96
N PHE A 420 -19.52 9.81 -9.27
CA PHE A 420 -20.59 8.98 -9.83
C PHE A 420 -20.66 7.58 -9.22
N ILE A 421 -19.49 6.94 -9.00
CA ILE A 421 -19.44 5.62 -8.35
C ILE A 421 -19.89 5.73 -6.89
N TYR A 422 -19.48 6.77 -6.18
CA TYR A 422 -19.88 6.96 -4.79
C TYR A 422 -21.38 7.25 -4.66
N GLU A 423 -21.95 8.14 -5.48
CA GLU A 423 -23.38 8.39 -5.52
C GLU A 423 -24.21 7.12 -5.80
N PHE A 424 -23.72 6.26 -6.71
CA PHE A 424 -24.36 4.97 -6.96
C PHE A 424 -24.40 4.10 -5.70
N VAL A 425 -23.30 4.04 -4.96
CA VAL A 425 -23.16 3.25 -3.72
C VAL A 425 -24.07 3.80 -2.62
N GLU A 426 -24.12 5.11 -2.49
CA GLU A 426 -24.96 5.83 -1.55
C GLU A 426 -26.46 5.60 -1.85
N ASN A 427 -26.88 5.84 -3.10
CA ASN A 427 -28.25 5.62 -3.55
C ASN A 427 -28.69 4.15 -3.41
N SER A 428 -27.75 3.21 -3.48
CA SER A 428 -27.98 1.78 -3.26
C SER A 428 -27.98 1.40 -1.77
N ASN A 429 -27.70 2.35 -0.87
CA ASN A 429 -27.59 2.16 0.59
C ASN A 429 -26.60 1.06 1.02
N ILE A 430 -25.48 0.92 0.27
CA ILE A 430 -24.42 -0.07 0.53
C ILE A 430 -23.09 0.57 0.98
N HIS A 431 -23.04 1.90 1.11
CA HIS A 431 -21.89 2.63 1.62
C HIS A 431 -21.66 2.35 3.11
N GLN A 432 -20.41 2.44 3.53
CA GLN A 432 -19.98 2.28 4.92
C GLN A 432 -19.15 3.51 5.33
N ALA A 433 -19.16 3.84 6.62
CA ALA A 433 -18.38 4.96 7.13
C ALA A 433 -16.87 4.74 6.89
N ASP A 434 -16.18 5.77 6.38
CA ASP A 434 -14.77 5.64 5.98
C ASP A 434 -13.82 5.41 7.16
N LYS A 435 -14.13 5.94 8.34
CA LYS A 435 -13.35 5.71 9.57
C LYS A 435 -13.62 4.35 10.24
N GLN A 436 -14.49 3.52 9.69
CA GLN A 436 -14.68 2.16 10.19
C GLN A 436 -13.44 1.31 9.90
N SER A 437 -12.98 0.48 10.84
CA SER A 437 -11.81 -0.39 10.64
C SER A 437 -11.94 -1.24 9.37
N LYS A 438 -10.86 -1.37 8.62
CA LYS A 438 -10.81 -2.00 7.29
C LYS A 438 -11.30 -3.45 7.28
N ASP A 439 -11.11 -4.18 8.37
CA ASP A 439 -11.56 -5.56 8.51
C ASP A 439 -13.09 -5.71 8.59
N LYS A 440 -13.80 -4.61 8.87
CA LYS A 440 -15.28 -4.57 8.91
C LYS A 440 -15.91 -4.08 7.61
N LEU A 441 -15.10 -3.63 6.66
CA LEU A 441 -15.59 -3.15 5.38
C LEU A 441 -15.84 -4.29 4.41
N SER A 442 -16.89 -4.15 3.60
CA SER A 442 -17.04 -4.96 2.38
C SER A 442 -15.91 -4.66 1.40
N LYS A 443 -15.55 -5.61 0.54
CA LYS A 443 -14.49 -5.42 -0.46
C LYS A 443 -14.73 -4.22 -1.38
N PHE A 444 -15.99 -3.93 -1.69
CA PHE A 444 -16.33 -2.79 -2.54
C PHE A 444 -16.08 -1.45 -1.83
N ASN A 445 -16.46 -1.35 -0.55
CA ASN A 445 -16.16 -0.16 0.26
C ASN A 445 -14.66 -0.01 0.54
N GLU A 446 -13.98 -1.11 0.88
CA GLU A 446 -12.53 -1.13 1.14
C GLU A 446 -11.72 -0.60 -0.06
N LYS A 447 -12.04 -1.04 -1.28
CA LYS A 447 -11.19 -0.81 -2.45
C LYS A 447 -11.65 0.31 -3.38
N ILE A 448 -12.92 0.65 -3.35
CA ILE A 448 -13.52 1.53 -4.35
C ILE A 448 -14.27 2.68 -3.69
N ALA A 449 -15.39 2.41 -3.00
CA ALA A 449 -16.27 3.48 -2.53
C ALA A 449 -15.59 4.40 -1.51
N GLY A 450 -15.01 3.85 -0.44
CA GLY A 450 -14.30 4.62 0.58
C GLY A 450 -13.11 5.43 0.01
N PRO A 451 -12.15 4.79 -0.71
CA PRO A 451 -11.07 5.53 -1.36
C PRO A 451 -11.54 6.66 -2.29
N ASN A 452 -12.60 6.43 -3.07
CA ASN A 452 -13.15 7.46 -3.95
C ASN A 452 -13.73 8.62 -3.13
N HIS A 453 -14.56 8.31 -2.14
CA HIS A 453 -15.19 9.31 -1.29
C HIS A 453 -14.14 10.18 -0.59
N VAL A 454 -13.20 9.57 0.10
CA VAL A 454 -12.15 10.32 0.82
C VAL A 454 -11.27 11.13 -0.13
N GLY A 455 -10.90 10.56 -1.30
CA GLY A 455 -10.08 11.27 -2.29
C GLY A 455 -10.75 12.51 -2.86
N VAL A 456 -12.06 12.41 -3.15
CA VAL A 456 -12.89 13.55 -3.57
C VAL A 456 -13.01 14.57 -2.44
N GLY A 457 -13.22 14.11 -1.20
CA GLY A 457 -13.27 14.98 -0.03
C GLY A 457 -11.98 15.78 0.19
N LEU A 458 -10.81 15.15 0.00
CA LEU A 458 -9.52 15.85 0.02
C LEU A 458 -9.42 16.90 -1.09
N ARG A 459 -9.99 16.62 -2.27
CA ARG A 459 -10.06 17.59 -3.36
C ARG A 459 -10.99 18.78 -3.02
N TYR A 460 -12.07 18.53 -2.26
CA TYR A 460 -12.92 19.60 -1.75
C TYR A 460 -12.21 20.46 -0.71
N ILE A 461 -11.44 19.87 0.21
CA ILE A 461 -10.60 20.62 1.16
C ILE A 461 -9.63 21.54 0.40
N GLU A 462 -8.94 21.02 -0.63
CA GLU A 462 -8.03 21.83 -1.43
C GLU A 462 -8.73 23.02 -2.10
N ALA A 463 -9.95 22.82 -2.60
CA ALA A 463 -10.75 23.89 -3.20
C ALA A 463 -11.32 24.88 -2.15
N TYR A 464 -11.64 24.38 -0.95
CA TYR A 464 -12.16 25.19 0.15
C TYR A 464 -11.08 26.09 0.75
N GLN A 465 -9.88 25.55 0.93
CA GLN A 465 -8.69 26.29 1.35
C GLN A 465 -8.09 27.02 0.14
N ASN A 466 -6.84 27.15 0.04
CA ASN A 466 -6.17 27.54 -1.20
C ASN A 466 -5.43 26.33 -1.79
N ASN A 467 -5.19 26.35 -3.10
CA ASN A 467 -4.66 25.20 -3.83
C ASN A 467 -3.30 24.66 -3.33
N ASP A 468 -2.51 25.47 -2.60
CA ASP A 468 -1.19 25.07 -2.11
C ASP A 468 -1.21 24.57 -0.65
N TRP A 469 -2.29 24.82 0.08
CA TRP A 469 -2.38 24.46 1.50
C TRP A 469 -2.31 22.95 1.72
N LEU A 470 -3.21 22.18 1.10
CA LEU A 470 -3.26 20.73 1.26
C LEU A 470 -1.98 20.04 0.76
N PRO A 471 -1.43 20.33 -0.44
CA PRO A 471 -0.13 19.78 -0.87
C PRO A 471 1.00 20.06 0.13
N SER A 472 1.04 21.26 0.74
CA SER A 472 2.03 21.58 1.78
C SER A 472 1.87 20.70 3.02
N LYS A 473 0.65 20.54 3.52
CA LYS A 473 0.33 19.66 4.66
C LYS A 473 0.64 18.19 4.37
N LEU A 474 0.39 17.73 3.16
CA LEU A 474 0.75 16.37 2.74
C LEU A 474 2.26 16.14 2.75
N LYS A 475 3.05 17.09 2.27
CA LYS A 475 4.51 17.01 2.35
C LYS A 475 5.00 16.98 3.79
N GLU A 476 4.41 17.81 4.66
CA GLU A 476 4.69 17.79 6.10
C GLU A 476 4.39 16.42 6.70
N TYR A 477 3.21 15.87 6.46
CA TYR A 477 2.80 14.55 6.93
C TYR A 477 3.74 13.43 6.50
N LEU A 478 4.13 13.42 5.23
CA LEU A 478 5.02 12.41 4.66
C LEU A 478 6.45 12.54 5.16
N ASN A 479 6.95 13.76 5.41
CA ASN A 479 8.25 14.00 6.02
C ASN A 479 8.33 13.42 7.43
N PHE A 480 7.25 13.50 8.19
CA PHE A 480 7.12 12.84 9.49
C PHE A 480 6.83 11.33 9.38
N LYS A 481 6.76 10.77 8.16
CA LYS A 481 6.49 9.35 7.88
C LYS A 481 5.22 8.82 8.57
N GLY A 482 4.18 9.67 8.69
CA GLY A 482 2.94 9.32 9.36
C GLY A 482 3.05 9.17 10.89
N LYS A 483 4.08 9.71 11.53
CA LYS A 483 4.19 9.72 13.00
C LYS A 483 3.21 10.69 13.65
N LEU A 484 2.82 11.74 12.93
CA LEU A 484 1.73 12.62 13.34
C LEU A 484 0.40 11.98 12.93
N ASP A 485 -0.62 12.18 13.74
CA ASP A 485 -1.99 11.85 13.37
C ASP A 485 -2.45 12.78 12.24
N PHE A 486 -3.00 12.20 11.14
CA PHE A 486 -3.33 12.96 9.94
C PHE A 486 -4.45 13.97 10.19
N GLU A 487 -5.46 13.57 10.97
CA GLU A 487 -6.56 14.46 11.37
C GLU A 487 -6.04 15.63 12.21
N THR A 488 -5.20 15.34 13.21
CA THR A 488 -4.60 16.37 14.07
C THR A 488 -3.74 17.35 13.26
N LEU A 489 -3.03 16.87 12.23
CA LEU A 489 -2.23 17.74 11.37
C LEU A 489 -3.08 18.68 10.52
N LEU A 490 -4.23 18.21 10.04
CA LEU A 490 -5.13 19.03 9.20
C LEU A 490 -6.04 19.93 10.03
N ARG A 491 -6.46 19.54 11.24
CA ARG A 491 -7.23 20.39 12.16
C ARG A 491 -6.30 21.40 12.82
N THR A 492 -6.17 22.56 12.25
CA THR A 492 -5.48 23.71 12.85
C THR A 492 -6.51 24.66 13.45
N GLU A 493 -6.09 25.52 14.42
CA GLU A 493 -7.01 26.47 15.07
C GLU A 493 -7.65 27.46 14.08
N ASP A 494 -6.99 27.70 12.94
CA ASP A 494 -7.42 28.65 11.92
C ASP A 494 -8.34 28.02 10.85
N GLU A 495 -8.57 26.68 10.88
CA GLU A 495 -9.20 25.96 9.78
C GLU A 495 -10.40 25.14 10.26
N ASP A 496 -11.61 25.52 9.83
CA ASP A 496 -12.83 24.73 10.11
C ASP A 496 -12.95 23.54 9.16
N LEU A 497 -12.42 22.38 9.59
CA LEU A 497 -12.53 21.09 8.90
C LEU A 497 -13.41 20.09 9.66
N ASP A 498 -14.21 20.53 10.62
CA ASP A 498 -15.12 19.67 11.39
C ASP A 498 -16.12 18.97 10.46
N TRP A 499 -16.61 19.68 9.43
CA TRP A 499 -17.48 19.09 8.42
C TRP A 499 -16.86 17.88 7.73
N PHE A 500 -15.54 17.88 7.48
CA PHE A 500 -14.86 16.77 6.81
C PHE A 500 -14.67 15.56 7.76
N PHE A 501 -14.15 15.81 8.97
CA PHE A 501 -13.79 14.73 9.86
C PHE A 501 -14.96 14.15 10.64
N ASP A 502 -15.93 14.97 11.04
CA ASP A 502 -17.02 14.58 11.93
C ASP A 502 -18.32 14.26 11.18
N LEU A 503 -18.53 14.83 10.01
CA LEU A 503 -19.70 14.55 9.18
C LEU A 503 -19.33 13.68 7.97
N TYR A 504 -18.45 14.17 7.10
CA TYR A 504 -18.15 13.54 5.81
C TYR A 504 -17.52 12.13 5.96
N LEU A 505 -16.53 11.96 6.85
CA LEU A 505 -15.82 10.69 7.03
C LEU A 505 -16.48 9.74 8.05
N LYS A 506 -17.14 10.28 9.07
CA LYS A 506 -17.59 9.50 10.23
C LYS A 506 -19.02 8.99 10.08
N GLU A 507 -19.86 9.76 9.42
CA GLU A 507 -21.28 9.47 9.28
C GLU A 507 -21.61 8.85 7.91
N ARG A 508 -22.68 8.06 7.88
CA ARG A 508 -23.27 7.51 6.63
C ARG A 508 -24.32 8.45 6.05
N LYS A 509 -24.25 9.75 6.35
CA LYS A 509 -25.23 10.71 5.89
C LYS A 509 -24.76 11.38 4.61
N SER A 510 -25.65 11.42 3.62
CA SER A 510 -25.45 12.23 2.43
C SER A 510 -25.68 13.71 2.72
N PHE A 511 -24.94 14.56 2.04
CA PHE A 511 -25.23 15.99 2.01
C PHE A 511 -26.46 16.23 1.11
N ASP A 512 -27.66 16.32 1.68
CA ASP A 512 -28.85 16.71 0.92
C ASP A 512 -28.88 18.23 0.76
N LEU A 513 -28.25 18.71 -0.32
CA LEU A 513 -28.21 20.13 -0.65
C LEU A 513 -29.33 20.49 -1.61
N LYS A 514 -30.11 21.52 -1.29
CA LYS A 514 -31.18 22.05 -2.13
C LYS A 514 -30.88 23.47 -2.55
N ILE A 515 -30.92 23.72 -3.86
CA ILE A 515 -30.84 25.07 -4.40
C ILE A 515 -32.23 25.72 -4.28
N LYS A 516 -32.26 26.88 -3.63
CA LYS A 516 -33.44 27.75 -3.48
C LYS A 516 -33.12 29.16 -3.98
N GLU A 517 -34.17 29.95 -4.18
CA GLU A 517 -34.07 31.37 -4.50
C GLU A 517 -33.16 31.64 -5.73
N PHE A 518 -33.35 30.81 -6.79
CA PHE A 518 -32.58 30.95 -8.02
C PHE A 518 -32.96 32.25 -8.77
N GLN A 519 -31.99 33.12 -9.00
CA GLN A 519 -32.12 34.34 -9.78
C GLN A 519 -31.02 34.41 -10.84
N LYS A 520 -31.41 34.66 -12.08
CA LYS A 520 -30.49 34.84 -13.20
C LYS A 520 -30.64 36.23 -13.74
N THR A 521 -29.56 37.00 -13.78
CA THR A 521 -29.43 38.28 -14.48
C THR A 521 -28.61 38.09 -15.75
N THR A 522 -28.39 39.15 -16.52
CA THR A 522 -27.53 39.12 -17.72
C THR A 522 -26.09 38.68 -17.39
N ASP A 523 -25.57 39.11 -16.23
CA ASP A 523 -24.16 38.98 -15.88
C ASP A 523 -23.90 38.14 -14.64
N SER A 524 -24.94 37.64 -13.96
CA SER A 524 -24.79 36.87 -12.72
C SER A 524 -25.91 35.87 -12.51
N ILE A 525 -25.55 34.80 -11.77
CA ILE A 525 -26.50 33.82 -11.23
C ILE A 525 -26.36 33.86 -9.72
N ARG A 526 -27.47 34.09 -9.02
CA ARG A 526 -27.56 34.00 -7.57
C ARG A 526 -28.49 32.88 -7.17
N PHE A 527 -28.11 32.13 -6.17
CA PHE A 527 -28.93 31.07 -5.59
C PHE A 527 -28.56 30.86 -4.13
N LYS A 528 -29.49 30.30 -3.37
CA LYS A 528 -29.28 29.90 -1.99
C LYS A 528 -29.14 28.38 -1.92
N VAL A 529 -28.05 27.91 -1.34
CA VAL A 529 -27.88 26.49 -1.01
C VAL A 529 -28.39 26.28 0.41
N VAL A 530 -29.26 25.29 0.59
CA VAL A 530 -29.81 24.93 1.89
C VAL A 530 -29.57 23.45 2.12
N SER A 531 -28.87 23.11 3.19
CA SER A 531 -28.75 21.73 3.66
C SER A 531 -30.08 21.31 4.29
N ARG A 532 -30.52 20.07 4.03
CA ARG A 532 -31.67 19.48 4.68
C ARG A 532 -31.32 18.82 6.01
N ASP A 533 -30.04 18.61 6.26
CA ASP A 533 -29.61 18.13 7.56
C ASP A 533 -29.82 19.20 8.60
N ARG A 534 -30.87 19.03 9.36
CA ARG A 534 -31.04 19.73 10.63
C ARG A 534 -30.13 19.03 11.62
N SER A 535 -28.92 19.56 11.81
CA SER A 535 -28.23 19.38 13.08
C SER A 535 -29.00 20.16 14.13
N GLU A 536 -29.69 19.45 15.02
CA GLU A 536 -30.05 20.04 16.29
C GLU A 536 -28.80 20.36 17.10
#